data_ed97b78ab134f74ef9fa6c82882260d4
#
_entry.id   ed97b78ab134f74ef9fa6c82882260d4
#
_cell.length_a   1.000
_cell.length_b   1.000
_cell.length_c   1.000
_cell.angle_alpha   90.00
_cell.angle_beta   90.00
_cell.angle_gamma   90.00
#
_symmetry.space_group_name_H-M   'P 1'
#
loop_
_entity.id
_entity.type
_entity.pdbx_description
1 polymer ?
#
loop_
_entity_poly.entity_id
_entity_poly.type
_entity_poly.pdbx_seq_one_letter_code
_entity_poly.pdbx_strand_id
1 'polypeptide(L)'
;MADMLRASATPSGSSLKQGSVIMVYLPGGPTQHETFDPKPGAPSEIRGSFNPIPTAIPGVHFCETLPRLAKLANRFSVIRSLVGFENRHESFQCYT
;
A
#
# COMPACT_ATOMS: atom_id res chain seq x y z
N MET A 1 -16.10 3.32 9.33
CA MET A 1 -15.33 4.55 9.02
C MET A 1 -15.68 5.73 9.93
N ALA A 2 -16.95 5.94 10.28
CA ALA A 2 -17.37 7.00 11.20
C ALA A 2 -16.79 6.87 12.63
N ASP A 3 -16.54 5.65 13.11
CA ASP A 3 -16.00 5.43 14.46
C ASP A 3 -14.49 5.70 14.58
N MET A 4 -13.73 5.57 13.51
CA MET A 4 -12.30 5.94 13.51
C MET A 4 -12.09 7.45 13.67
N LEU A 5 -13.02 8.26 13.18
CA LEU A 5 -12.97 9.72 13.35
C LEU A 5 -13.45 10.17 14.73
N ARG A 6 -14.24 9.35 15.43
CA ARG A 6 -14.67 9.63 16.81
C ARG A 6 -13.62 9.30 17.87
N ALA A 7 -12.71 8.36 17.60
CA ALA A 7 -11.65 8.00 18.55
C ALA A 7 -10.64 9.12 18.82
N SER A 8 -10.61 10.16 18.00
CA SER A 8 -9.74 11.33 18.19
C SER A 8 -10.33 12.42 19.12
N ALA A 9 -11.54 12.21 19.65
CA ALA A 9 -12.26 13.21 20.45
C ALA A 9 -12.29 12.93 21.95
N THR A 10 -11.41 12.10 22.50
CA THR A 10 -11.29 11.96 23.96
C THR A 10 -10.36 13.05 24.53
N PRO A 11 -10.86 13.90 25.44
CA PRO A 11 -10.05 14.93 26.08
C PRO A 11 -9.20 14.30 27.19
N SER A 12 -8.09 13.70 26.83
CA SER A 12 -7.05 13.33 27.77
C SER A 12 -5.80 14.12 27.42
N GLY A 13 -5.45 15.03 28.29
CA GLY A 13 -4.39 16.03 28.34
C GLY A 13 -3.02 15.86 27.68
N SER A 14 -2.94 15.10 26.60
CA SER A 14 -1.81 15.12 25.68
C SER A 14 -2.22 15.88 24.42
N SER A 15 -1.51 16.94 24.09
CA SER A 15 -1.62 17.67 22.82
C SER A 15 -1.40 16.70 21.66
N LEU A 16 -2.45 15.97 21.26
CA LEU A 16 -2.44 15.20 20.02
C LEU A 16 -2.28 16.21 18.90
N LYS A 17 -1.14 16.14 18.21
CA LYS A 17 -0.94 16.91 16.99
C LYS A 17 -2.12 16.59 16.08
N GLN A 18 -2.90 17.59 15.70
CA GLN A 18 -3.97 17.42 14.72
C GLN A 18 -3.34 16.87 13.44
N GLY A 19 -3.64 15.61 13.14
CA GLY A 19 -3.22 14.94 11.91
C GLY A 19 -4.37 14.94 10.91
N SER A 20 -4.03 15.02 9.63
CA SER A 20 -4.98 14.81 8.53
C SER A 20 -4.71 13.46 7.89
N VAL A 21 -5.77 12.78 7.44
CA VAL A 21 -5.67 11.52 6.69
C VAL A 21 -6.06 11.79 5.25
N ILE A 22 -5.19 11.41 4.33
CA ILE A 22 -5.46 11.44 2.89
C ILE A 22 -5.56 9.98 2.43
N MET A 23 -6.73 9.58 1.92
CA MET A 23 -6.92 8.28 1.30
C MET A 23 -6.76 8.43 -0.21
N VAL A 24 -5.81 7.69 -0.80
CA VAL A 24 -5.66 7.57 -2.25
C VAL A 24 -6.21 6.20 -2.65
N TYR A 25 -7.37 6.21 -3.28
CA TYR A 25 -7.99 5.01 -3.82
C TYR A 25 -7.62 4.83 -5.30
N LEU A 26 -7.13 3.64 -5.66
CA LEU A 26 -6.72 3.29 -7.02
C LEU A 26 -7.72 2.28 -7.61
N PRO A 27 -8.77 2.71 -8.30
CA PRO A 27 -9.73 1.81 -8.90
C PRO A 27 -9.08 0.99 -10.03
N GLY A 28 -9.64 -0.18 -10.32
CA GLY A 28 -9.15 -1.04 -11.38
C GLY A 28 -8.02 -1.98 -10.96
N GLY A 29 -7.57 -1.92 -9.70
CA GLY A 29 -6.64 -2.89 -9.11
C GLY A 29 -5.28 -2.96 -9.81
N PRO A 30 -4.40 -1.98 -9.63
CA PRO A 30 -3.03 -2.08 -10.14
C PRO A 30 -2.38 -3.36 -9.62
N THR A 31 -1.78 -4.13 -10.54
CA THR A 31 -1.22 -5.44 -10.18
C THR A 31 -0.11 -5.29 -9.12
N GLN A 32 -0.14 -6.15 -8.09
CA GLN A 32 0.87 -6.16 -7.03
C GLN A 32 2.28 -6.44 -7.55
N HIS A 33 2.40 -7.28 -8.59
CA HIS A 33 3.69 -7.66 -9.16
C HIS A 33 4.39 -6.50 -9.88
N GLU A 34 3.62 -5.57 -10.41
CA GLU A 34 4.11 -4.38 -11.10
C GLU A 34 4.14 -3.13 -10.21
N THR A 35 3.95 -3.30 -8.91
CA THR A 35 3.97 -2.23 -7.92
C THR A 35 4.87 -2.58 -6.71
N PHE A 36 4.28 -3.02 -5.61
CA PHE A 36 4.97 -3.18 -4.33
C PHE A 36 5.56 -4.58 -4.09
N ASP A 37 5.22 -5.57 -4.89
CA ASP A 37 5.62 -6.95 -4.67
C ASP A 37 6.12 -7.65 -5.95
N PRO A 38 7.15 -7.13 -6.62
CA PRO A 38 7.76 -7.82 -7.74
C PRO A 38 8.40 -9.10 -7.23
N LYS A 39 8.05 -10.23 -7.79
CA LYS A 39 8.56 -11.55 -7.39
C LYS A 39 9.84 -11.89 -8.17
N PRO A 40 11.03 -11.35 -7.85
CA PRO A 40 12.22 -11.49 -8.69
C PRO A 40 12.67 -12.93 -8.90
N GLY A 41 12.36 -13.81 -7.94
CA GLY A 41 12.66 -15.25 -8.05
C GLY A 41 11.57 -16.09 -8.71
N ALA A 42 10.43 -15.49 -9.14
CA ALA A 42 9.36 -16.21 -9.78
C ALA A 42 9.61 -16.38 -11.30
N PRO A 43 8.97 -17.36 -11.95
CA PRO A 43 8.96 -17.49 -13.41
C PRO A 43 8.46 -16.21 -14.09
N SER A 44 8.86 -16.01 -15.35
CA SER A 44 8.54 -14.81 -16.14
C SER A 44 7.04 -14.53 -16.25
N GLU A 45 6.24 -15.58 -16.30
CA GLU A 45 4.78 -15.53 -16.39
C GLU A 45 4.11 -14.93 -15.14
N ILE A 46 4.80 -15.00 -13.99
CA ILE A 46 4.33 -14.48 -12.70
C ILE A 46 4.94 -13.12 -12.39
N ARG A 47 6.21 -12.97 -12.72
CA ARG A 47 7.03 -11.82 -12.34
C ARG A 47 6.61 -10.51 -13.02
N GLY A 48 5.89 -10.59 -14.15
CA GLY A 48 5.53 -9.43 -14.96
C GLY A 48 6.68 -8.93 -15.86
N SER A 49 6.41 -7.86 -16.58
CA SER A 49 7.31 -7.31 -17.61
C SER A 49 8.33 -6.30 -17.07
N PHE A 50 8.10 -5.78 -15.86
CA PHE A 50 8.94 -4.74 -15.26
C PHE A 50 10.00 -5.31 -14.31
N ASN A 51 11.06 -4.54 -14.10
CA ASN A 51 12.19 -4.97 -13.28
C ASN A 51 12.01 -4.57 -11.80
N PRO A 52 12.48 -5.42 -10.86
CA PRO A 52 12.56 -5.04 -9.45
C PRO A 52 13.70 -4.03 -9.23
N ILE A 53 13.43 -3.00 -8.44
CA ILE A 53 14.44 -2.05 -7.98
C ILE A 53 14.61 -2.14 -6.47
N PRO A 54 15.81 -1.91 -5.92
CA PRO A 54 16.03 -1.88 -4.49
C PRO A 54 15.30 -0.71 -3.84
N THR A 55 14.86 -0.90 -2.60
CA THR A 55 14.25 0.14 -1.79
C THR A 55 15.25 0.69 -0.75
N ALA A 56 14.80 1.68 0.04
CA ALA A 56 15.55 2.16 1.20
C ALA A 56 15.70 1.10 2.32
N ILE A 57 14.98 -0.03 2.24
CA ILE A 57 15.07 -1.14 3.19
C ILE A 57 15.86 -2.28 2.53
N PRO A 58 16.98 -2.70 3.12
CA PRO A 58 17.78 -3.81 2.58
C PRO A 58 16.96 -5.09 2.38
N GLY A 59 17.09 -5.74 1.22
CA GLY A 59 16.39 -6.97 0.88
C GLY A 59 14.94 -6.77 0.42
N VAL A 60 14.39 -5.56 0.47
CA VAL A 60 13.04 -5.26 -0.02
C VAL A 60 13.14 -4.60 -1.39
N HIS A 61 12.35 -5.12 -2.33
CA HIS A 61 12.28 -4.61 -3.71
C HIS A 61 10.87 -4.13 -4.04
N PHE A 62 10.79 -3.05 -4.80
CA PHE A 62 9.57 -2.58 -5.47
C PHE A 62 9.77 -2.67 -6.99
N CYS A 63 8.70 -2.52 -7.73
CA CYS A 63 8.77 -2.43 -9.18
C CYS A 63 9.37 -1.07 -9.61
N GLU A 64 10.08 -1.07 -10.74
CA GLU A 64 10.67 0.15 -11.34
C GLU A 64 9.63 1.24 -11.69
N THR A 65 8.36 0.91 -11.68
CA THR A 65 7.24 1.84 -11.82
C THR A 65 7.11 2.81 -10.62
N LEU A 66 7.68 2.45 -9.45
CA LEU A 66 7.56 3.19 -8.20
C LEU A 66 8.90 3.72 -7.62
N PRO A 67 9.75 4.40 -8.41
CA PRO A 67 11.11 4.74 -7.97
C PRO A 67 11.15 5.75 -6.81
N ARG A 68 10.14 6.62 -6.72
CA ARG A 68 10.05 7.59 -5.61
C ARG A 68 9.61 6.92 -4.31
N LEU A 69 8.65 6.01 -4.39
CA LEU A 69 8.19 5.25 -3.22
C LEU A 69 9.26 4.28 -2.72
N ALA A 70 10.04 3.68 -3.61
CA ALA A 70 11.17 2.83 -3.22
C ALA A 70 12.17 3.57 -2.32
N LYS A 71 12.46 4.84 -2.59
CA LYS A 71 13.33 5.69 -1.75
C LYS A 71 12.72 6.03 -0.39
N LEU A 72 11.40 6.00 -0.27
CA LEU A 72 10.66 6.34 0.94
C LEU A 72 10.15 5.10 1.69
N ALA A 73 10.55 3.90 1.31
CA ALA A 73 10.03 2.64 1.84
C ALA A 73 10.14 2.53 3.37
N ASN A 74 11.11 3.19 3.98
CA ASN A 74 11.29 3.24 5.44
C ASN A 74 10.32 4.19 6.17
N ARG A 75 9.44 4.88 5.46
CA ARG A 75 8.49 5.85 6.03
C ARG A 75 7.03 5.39 6.02
N PHE A 76 6.74 4.22 5.46
CA PHE A 76 5.40 3.66 5.41
C PHE A 76 5.43 2.15 5.47
N SER A 77 4.28 1.54 5.72
CA SER A 77 4.14 0.08 5.75
C SER A 77 3.40 -0.41 4.51
N VAL A 78 3.81 -1.57 4.00
CA VAL A 78 3.14 -2.26 2.89
C VAL A 78 2.60 -3.58 3.41
N ILE A 79 1.28 -3.79 3.28
CA ILE A 79 0.62 -5.05 3.62
C ILE A 79 0.45 -5.83 2.32
N ARG A 80 1.16 -6.93 2.16
CA ARG A 80 1.17 -7.77 0.95
C ARG A 80 0.28 -9.02 1.05
N SER A 81 -0.24 -9.30 2.24
CA SER A 81 -0.95 -10.53 2.58
C SER A 81 -2.46 -10.36 2.75
N LEU A 82 -3.05 -9.34 2.13
CA LEU A 82 -4.49 -9.15 2.16
C LEU A 82 -5.18 -10.23 1.32
N VAL A 83 -6.21 -10.85 1.91
CA VAL A 83 -7.04 -11.88 1.27
C VAL A 83 -8.52 -11.56 1.48
N GLY A 84 -9.40 -12.23 0.73
CA GLY A 84 -10.85 -12.08 0.90
C GLY A 84 -11.48 -10.95 0.08
N PHE A 85 -10.74 -10.35 -0.83
CA PHE A 85 -11.30 -9.37 -1.76
C PHE A 85 -11.98 -10.03 -2.95
N GLU A 86 -13.09 -9.45 -3.39
CA GLU A 86 -13.70 -9.85 -4.66
C GLU A 86 -12.87 -9.36 -5.85
N ASN A 87 -12.79 -10.19 -6.89
CA ASN A 87 -12.09 -9.84 -8.13
C ASN A 87 -13.00 -9.00 -9.05
N ARG A 88 -13.34 -7.79 -8.59
CA ARG A 88 -14.16 -6.82 -9.35
C ARG A 88 -13.51 -5.44 -9.31
N HIS A 89 -13.64 -4.69 -10.39
CA HIS A 89 -13.11 -3.33 -10.51
C HIS A 89 -14.04 -2.25 -9.91
N GLU A 90 -14.73 -2.56 -8.83
CA GLU A 90 -15.72 -1.69 -8.20
C GLU A 90 -15.25 -1.19 -6.84
N SER A 91 -15.72 -0.02 -6.45
CA SER A 91 -15.30 0.66 -5.21
C SER A 91 -15.95 0.12 -3.93
N PHE A 92 -16.94 -0.76 -4.02
CA PHE A 92 -17.67 -1.24 -2.83
C PHE A 92 -16.78 -2.00 -1.83
N GLN A 93 -15.66 -2.55 -2.26
CA GLN A 93 -14.69 -3.20 -1.37
C GLN A 93 -14.12 -2.25 -0.30
N CYS A 94 -14.28 -0.94 -0.47
CA CYS A 94 -13.88 0.06 0.50
C CYS A 94 -14.94 0.33 1.58
N TYR A 95 -16.11 -0.29 1.46
CA TYR A 95 -17.26 -0.04 2.35
C TYR A 95 -17.55 -1.20 3.33
N THR A 96 -16.76 -2.24 3.33
CA THR A 96 -16.90 -3.40 4.23
C THR A 96 -15.98 -3.29 5.43
#